data_06d8c5a7b4a7f402b85db54f3f5a7a9f
#
_entry.id   06d8c5a7b4a7f402b85db54f3f5a7a9f
#
_cell.length_a   1.000
_cell.length_b   1.000
_cell.length_c   1.000
_cell.angle_alpha   90.00
_cell.angle_beta   90.00
_cell.angle_gamma   90.00
#
_symmetry.space_group_name_H-M   'P 1'
#
loop_
_entity.id
_entity.type
_entity.pdbx_description
1 polymer ?
#
loop_
_entity_poly.entity_id
_entity_poly.type
_entity_poly.pdbx_seq_one_letter_code
_entity_poly.pdbx_strand_id
1 'polypeptide(L)'
;MNEKKENVIVNGFFWRFAERCGVQLISAVVSILLARILTPDDYGKVALVTVFNNIMYVLLDCGIGTALVQKKEVDELDYSSAFFFSIVISFVLYGGMFVAAPYLAAFYNDPSMTPIFRGISLTVAVCGIKTIQQAHVTRNMKFQYFFYSAFAGAIVSTVLGLGLAYMGFGVWALVVQQVSNITVDTLVLWKLSSWRPKMEFSWQHLKGLLSYGWKLLASSLSSVIYNNLRSLIIGKMYTSADLAYYNQGDNLTYNIASSVDTSIESVLFPVMSSLQDDRAQVKNMTRGSIKTCTYIIAPVMMSTAFCAEPLVRLILTEKWLPCVLFLRVFCLGYVCWPIITANLNAAKAVGRSDLYLKCQLLNEGVCILLLLATFRVSVEAIAYGMLITNVVTQILDAQLNKKLIGYGYLEQMRDILPTLLLAAGAGLCMYLVIFLHLPDLLTVIIQVVVGLGIYLTGSAILELDTFEYFKDVLAPSIRQKLKR
;
A
#
# COMPACT_ATOMS: atom_id res chain seq x y z
N MET A 1 -1.11 -30.00 -17.52
CA MET A 1 0.00 -29.14 -17.05
C MET A 1 0.89 -30.02 -16.18
N ASN A 2 2.23 -30.03 -16.34
CA ASN A 2 3.09 -30.98 -15.61
C ASN A 2 3.05 -30.72 -14.10
N GLU A 3 2.79 -31.74 -13.25
CA GLU A 3 2.81 -31.66 -11.77
C GLU A 3 4.03 -30.91 -11.21
N LYS A 4 5.19 -31.05 -11.88
CA LYS A 4 6.41 -30.32 -11.52
C LYS A 4 6.29 -28.81 -11.69
N LYS A 5 5.52 -28.31 -12.66
CA LYS A 5 5.28 -26.86 -12.87
C LYS A 5 4.26 -26.31 -11.87
N GLU A 6 3.23 -27.09 -11.54
CA GLU A 6 2.26 -26.73 -10.50
C GLU A 6 2.91 -26.59 -9.13
N ASN A 7 3.75 -27.56 -8.75
CA ASN A 7 4.48 -27.51 -7.49
C ASN A 7 5.43 -26.30 -7.39
N VAL A 8 6.08 -25.89 -8.50
CA VAL A 8 6.95 -24.69 -8.52
C VAL A 8 6.13 -23.41 -8.34
N ILE A 9 4.95 -23.32 -8.97
CA ILE A 9 4.06 -22.15 -8.85
C ILE A 9 3.50 -22.03 -7.42
N VAL A 10 2.98 -23.14 -6.87
CA VAL A 10 2.42 -23.17 -5.51
C VAL A 10 3.48 -22.85 -4.46
N ASN A 11 4.67 -23.43 -4.60
CA ASN A 11 5.80 -23.15 -3.71
C ASN A 11 6.26 -21.67 -3.84
N GLY A 12 6.31 -21.14 -5.05
CA GLY A 12 6.61 -19.72 -5.29
C GLY A 12 5.60 -18.78 -4.66
N PHE A 13 4.30 -19.11 -4.76
CA PHE A 13 3.24 -18.35 -4.10
C PHE A 13 3.36 -18.39 -2.57
N PHE A 14 3.62 -19.58 -2.00
CA PHE A 14 3.80 -19.71 -0.54
C PHE A 14 4.98 -18.87 -0.03
N TRP A 15 6.11 -18.88 -0.70
CA TRP A 15 7.28 -18.10 -0.29
C TRP A 15 7.05 -16.58 -0.42
N ARG A 16 6.34 -16.14 -1.47
CA ARG A 16 5.95 -14.74 -1.63
C ARG A 16 4.95 -14.28 -0.57
N PHE A 17 4.01 -15.14 -0.24
CA PHE A 17 3.06 -14.86 0.84
C PHE A 17 3.77 -14.78 2.21
N ALA A 18 4.63 -15.75 2.50
CA ALA A 18 5.42 -15.77 3.73
C ALA A 18 6.35 -14.55 3.86
N GLU A 19 7.00 -14.13 2.76
CA GLU A 19 7.80 -12.91 2.70
C GLU A 19 6.94 -11.69 3.07
N ARG A 20 5.84 -11.49 2.37
CA ARG A 20 4.98 -10.33 2.60
C ARG A 20 4.43 -10.30 4.02
N CYS A 21 3.83 -11.37 4.49
CA CYS A 21 3.26 -11.43 5.84
C CYS A 21 4.34 -11.31 6.93
N GLY A 22 5.44 -12.04 6.80
CA GLY A 22 6.50 -12.05 7.81
C GLY A 22 7.21 -10.68 7.93
N VAL A 23 7.63 -10.11 6.80
CA VAL A 23 8.28 -8.78 6.78
C VAL A 23 7.30 -7.69 7.20
N GLN A 24 6.03 -7.76 6.78
CA GLN A 24 5.02 -6.78 7.16
C GLN A 24 4.74 -6.79 8.68
N LEU A 25 4.66 -7.96 9.29
CA LEU A 25 4.49 -8.08 10.74
C LEU A 25 5.68 -7.50 11.51
N ILE A 26 6.91 -7.84 11.11
CA ILE A 26 8.12 -7.28 11.72
C ILE A 26 8.11 -5.75 11.56
N SER A 27 7.87 -5.25 10.35
CA SER A 27 7.85 -3.82 10.06
C SER A 27 6.80 -3.07 10.87
N ALA A 28 5.61 -3.66 11.05
CA ALA A 28 4.55 -3.08 11.87
C ALA A 28 4.97 -2.98 13.35
N VAL A 29 5.50 -4.07 13.92
CA VAL A 29 5.98 -4.07 15.32
C VAL A 29 7.11 -3.05 15.52
N VAL A 30 8.07 -3.02 14.61
CA VAL A 30 9.21 -2.08 14.67
C VAL A 30 8.76 -0.64 14.53
N SER A 31 7.85 -0.36 13.58
CA SER A 31 7.26 0.97 13.40
C SER A 31 6.57 1.46 14.67
N ILE A 32 5.82 0.58 15.34
CA ILE A 32 5.18 0.89 16.64
C ILE A 32 6.21 1.19 17.71
N LEU A 33 7.23 0.35 17.87
CA LEU A 33 8.27 0.54 18.90
C LEU A 33 9.05 1.83 18.67
N LEU A 34 9.45 2.11 17.43
CA LEU A 34 10.14 3.35 17.09
C LEU A 34 9.22 4.57 17.28
N ALA A 35 7.94 4.48 16.91
CA ALA A 35 6.99 5.56 17.11
C ALA A 35 6.77 5.91 18.59
N ARG A 36 6.95 4.96 19.50
CA ARG A 36 6.93 5.21 20.95
C ARG A 36 8.13 6.00 21.45
N ILE A 37 9.29 5.82 20.82
CA ILE A 37 10.56 6.45 21.25
C ILE A 37 10.74 7.80 20.55
N LEU A 38 10.63 7.82 19.24
CA LEU A 38 10.91 8.97 18.38
C LEU A 38 9.77 9.99 18.35
N THR A 39 10.07 11.20 17.94
CA THR A 39 9.07 12.29 17.82
C THR A 39 8.33 12.22 16.48
N PRO A 40 7.10 12.79 16.41
CA PRO A 40 6.40 12.94 15.14
C PRO A 40 7.20 13.77 14.11
N ASP A 41 7.97 14.77 14.55
CA ASP A 41 8.83 15.57 13.67
C ASP A 41 9.90 14.73 12.98
N ASP A 42 10.57 13.80 13.71
CA ASP A 42 11.53 12.86 13.12
C ASP A 42 10.89 12.01 12.01
N TYR A 43 9.69 11.52 12.27
CA TYR A 43 8.93 10.73 11.29
C TYR A 43 8.53 11.55 10.06
N GLY A 44 8.09 12.78 10.25
CA GLY A 44 7.70 13.68 9.17
C GLY A 44 8.86 14.02 8.24
N LYS A 45 10.04 14.32 8.79
CA LYS A 45 11.27 14.55 8.02
C LYS A 45 11.64 13.34 7.17
N VAL A 46 11.63 12.16 7.78
CA VAL A 46 11.93 10.91 7.05
C VAL A 46 10.86 10.62 5.99
N ALA A 47 9.57 10.81 6.30
CA ALA A 47 8.48 10.60 5.36
C ALA A 47 8.64 11.47 4.11
N LEU A 48 8.99 12.76 4.29
CA LEU A 48 9.22 13.68 3.18
C LEU A 48 10.40 13.24 2.30
N VAL A 49 11.52 12.88 2.91
CA VAL A 49 12.69 12.39 2.17
C VAL A 49 12.41 11.09 1.43
N THR A 50 11.61 10.20 2.03
CA THR A 50 11.20 8.93 1.41
C THR A 50 10.40 9.14 0.12
N VAL A 51 9.61 10.23 0.01
CA VAL A 51 8.93 10.56 -1.25
C VAL A 51 9.92 10.77 -2.39
N PHE A 52 11.00 11.52 -2.16
CA PHE A 52 12.05 11.73 -3.17
C PHE A 52 12.76 10.44 -3.50
N ASN A 53 13.04 9.60 -2.50
CA ASN A 53 13.62 8.28 -2.73
C ASN A 53 12.72 7.38 -3.58
N ASN A 54 11.41 7.39 -3.36
CA ASN A 54 10.46 6.63 -4.18
C ASN A 54 10.53 7.05 -5.66
N ILE A 55 10.65 8.35 -5.93
CA ILE A 55 10.85 8.86 -7.30
C ILE A 55 12.18 8.34 -7.87
N MET A 56 13.26 8.41 -7.10
CA MET A 56 14.57 7.91 -7.54
C MET A 56 14.58 6.40 -7.77
N TYR A 57 13.87 5.60 -6.97
CA TYR A 57 13.73 4.15 -7.21
C TYR A 57 13.06 3.84 -8.54
N VAL A 58 12.01 4.59 -8.91
CA VAL A 58 11.35 4.42 -10.20
C VAL A 58 12.28 4.82 -11.35
N LEU A 59 13.04 5.92 -11.18
CA LEU A 59 14.05 6.34 -12.16
C LEU A 59 15.20 5.34 -12.28
N LEU A 60 15.58 4.69 -11.19
CA LEU A 60 16.62 3.66 -11.17
C LEU A 60 16.19 2.38 -11.89
N ASP A 61 14.97 1.90 -11.63
CA ASP A 61 14.45 0.69 -12.28
C ASP A 61 14.32 0.86 -13.79
N CYS A 62 13.97 2.05 -14.27
CA CYS A 62 13.75 2.36 -15.69
C CYS A 62 12.88 1.32 -16.43
N GLY A 63 12.14 0.47 -15.71
CA GLY A 63 11.41 -0.66 -16.27
C GLY A 63 12.31 -1.80 -16.77
N ILE A 64 13.64 -1.75 -16.52
CA ILE A 64 14.61 -2.75 -16.99
C ILE A 64 14.38 -4.09 -16.29
N GLY A 65 14.10 -4.07 -14.97
CA GLY A 65 13.79 -5.28 -14.23
C GLY A 65 12.63 -6.05 -14.85
N THR A 66 11.54 -5.37 -15.17
CA THR A 66 10.38 -5.96 -15.85
C THR A 66 10.70 -6.40 -17.28
N ALA A 67 11.48 -5.61 -18.02
CA ALA A 67 11.91 -5.95 -19.39
C ALA A 67 12.73 -7.25 -19.42
N LEU A 68 13.67 -7.43 -18.47
CA LEU A 68 14.44 -8.67 -18.34
C LEU A 68 13.58 -9.89 -18.01
N VAL A 69 12.56 -9.72 -17.18
CA VAL A 69 11.64 -10.82 -16.85
C VAL A 69 10.77 -11.19 -18.05
N GLN A 70 10.33 -10.21 -18.85
CA GLN A 70 9.42 -10.38 -19.98
C GLN A 70 10.11 -10.89 -21.25
N LYS A 71 11.38 -10.54 -21.49
CA LYS A 71 12.13 -10.93 -22.68
C LYS A 71 12.20 -12.46 -22.78
N LYS A 72 11.83 -13.05 -23.94
CA LYS A 72 11.75 -14.51 -24.13
C LYS A 72 13.10 -15.20 -23.91
N GLU A 73 14.15 -14.68 -24.53
CA GLU A 73 15.51 -15.17 -24.40
C GLU A 73 16.38 -14.06 -23.83
N VAL A 74 17.01 -14.32 -22.69
CA VAL A 74 17.91 -13.39 -22.01
C VAL A 74 19.24 -14.07 -21.85
N ASP A 75 20.28 -13.42 -22.32
CA ASP A 75 21.66 -13.88 -22.21
C ASP A 75 22.42 -13.18 -21.07
N GLU A 76 23.63 -13.64 -20.81
CA GLU A 76 24.51 -13.06 -19.80
C GLU A 76 24.88 -11.60 -20.09
N LEU A 77 24.91 -11.23 -21.38
CA LEU A 77 25.24 -9.90 -21.84
C LEU A 77 24.10 -8.91 -21.53
N ASP A 78 22.84 -9.34 -21.64
CA ASP A 78 21.67 -8.55 -21.23
C ASP A 78 21.74 -8.20 -19.74
N TYR A 79 21.95 -9.23 -18.90
CA TYR A 79 22.05 -9.02 -17.45
C TYR A 79 23.22 -8.15 -17.05
N SER A 80 24.42 -8.42 -17.62
CA SER A 80 25.62 -7.66 -17.30
C SER A 80 25.50 -6.20 -17.75
N SER A 81 25.00 -5.95 -18.96
CA SER A 81 24.77 -4.59 -19.48
C SER A 81 23.76 -3.81 -18.64
N ALA A 82 22.65 -4.45 -18.26
CA ALA A 82 21.65 -3.85 -17.38
C ALA A 82 22.21 -3.57 -15.99
N PHE A 83 23.06 -4.44 -15.45
CA PHE A 83 23.68 -4.29 -14.14
C PHE A 83 24.62 -3.09 -14.10
N PHE A 84 25.55 -2.97 -15.04
CA PHE A 84 26.46 -1.83 -15.08
C PHE A 84 25.71 -0.52 -15.29
N PHE A 85 24.67 -0.52 -16.13
CA PHE A 85 23.82 0.65 -16.28
C PHE A 85 23.11 1.01 -14.97
N SER A 86 22.53 0.04 -14.25
CA SER A 86 21.87 0.27 -12.96
C SER A 86 22.80 0.84 -11.92
N ILE A 87 24.07 0.40 -11.86
CA ILE A 87 25.09 0.97 -11.00
C ILE A 87 25.35 2.42 -11.37
N VAL A 88 25.66 2.69 -12.63
CA VAL A 88 25.97 4.06 -13.09
C VAL A 88 24.81 5.00 -12.77
N ILE A 89 23.57 4.63 -13.13
CA ILE A 89 22.40 5.47 -12.89
C ILE A 89 22.15 5.67 -11.40
N SER A 90 22.36 4.65 -10.55
CA SER A 90 22.17 4.76 -9.10
C SER A 90 23.14 5.75 -8.47
N PHE A 91 24.41 5.73 -8.88
CA PHE A 91 25.40 6.71 -8.41
C PHE A 91 25.14 8.11 -8.98
N VAL A 92 24.68 8.24 -10.22
CA VAL A 92 24.28 9.54 -10.79
C VAL A 92 23.07 10.11 -10.02
N LEU A 93 22.05 9.29 -9.73
CA LEU A 93 20.89 9.71 -8.94
C LEU A 93 21.29 10.08 -7.50
N TYR A 94 22.12 9.27 -6.85
CA TYR A 94 22.63 9.57 -5.51
C TYR A 94 23.45 10.87 -5.51
N GLY A 95 24.39 11.02 -6.45
CA GLY A 95 25.21 12.24 -6.62
C GLY A 95 24.35 13.48 -6.90
N GLY A 96 23.36 13.34 -7.78
CA GLY A 96 22.37 14.39 -8.03
C GLY A 96 21.60 14.79 -6.77
N MET A 97 21.13 13.82 -6.00
CA MET A 97 20.44 14.09 -4.72
C MET A 97 21.38 14.68 -3.68
N PHE A 98 22.64 14.22 -3.61
CA PHE A 98 23.65 14.76 -2.70
C PHE A 98 23.89 16.26 -2.91
N VAL A 99 23.92 16.68 -4.19
CA VAL A 99 24.05 18.09 -4.58
C VAL A 99 22.73 18.85 -4.39
N ALA A 100 21.59 18.22 -4.69
CA ALA A 100 20.25 18.82 -4.54
C ALA A 100 19.80 18.96 -3.08
N ALA A 101 20.33 18.13 -2.16
CA ALA A 101 19.92 18.09 -0.76
C ALA A 101 19.86 19.45 -0.05
N PRO A 102 20.87 20.34 -0.11
CA PRO A 102 20.79 21.65 0.54
C PRO A 102 19.72 22.55 -0.09
N TYR A 103 19.47 22.45 -1.41
CA TYR A 103 18.43 23.24 -2.09
C TYR A 103 17.03 22.73 -1.71
N LEU A 104 16.86 21.43 -1.59
CA LEU A 104 15.60 20.83 -1.12
C LEU A 104 15.35 21.19 0.35
N ALA A 105 16.36 21.10 1.21
CA ALA A 105 16.26 21.50 2.61
C ALA A 105 15.88 22.99 2.75
N ALA A 106 16.49 23.86 1.96
CA ALA A 106 16.13 25.27 1.88
C ALA A 106 14.71 25.48 1.34
N PHE A 107 14.31 24.72 0.31
CA PHE A 107 12.92 24.76 -0.21
C PHE A 107 11.90 24.41 0.88
N TYR A 108 12.18 23.43 1.72
CA TYR A 108 11.30 23.04 2.84
C TYR A 108 11.53 23.86 4.12
N ASN A 109 12.38 24.89 4.09
CA ASN A 109 12.74 25.77 5.21
C ASN A 109 13.31 25.04 6.44
N ASP A 110 13.93 23.87 6.25
CA ASP A 110 14.54 23.10 7.33
C ASP A 110 15.95 22.62 6.92
N PRO A 111 17.02 23.38 7.26
CA PRO A 111 18.39 23.00 6.96
C PRO A 111 18.82 21.66 7.57
N SER A 112 18.19 21.21 8.67
CA SER A 112 18.48 19.92 9.32
C SER A 112 18.15 18.73 8.43
N MET A 113 17.35 18.90 7.39
CA MET A 113 17.03 17.83 6.44
C MET A 113 18.15 17.50 5.47
N THR A 114 19.13 18.41 5.25
CA THR A 114 20.23 18.16 4.30
C THR A 114 20.98 16.84 4.58
N PRO A 115 21.47 16.56 5.80
CA PRO A 115 22.13 15.30 6.09
C PRO A 115 21.17 14.10 6.02
N ILE A 116 19.87 14.29 6.31
CA ILE A 116 18.87 13.24 6.22
C ILE A 116 18.65 12.84 4.76
N PHE A 117 18.50 13.82 3.84
CA PHE A 117 18.43 13.58 2.39
C PHE A 117 19.63 12.76 1.91
N ARG A 118 20.85 13.18 2.27
CA ARG A 118 22.08 12.48 1.90
C ARG A 118 22.14 11.06 2.47
N GLY A 119 21.77 10.89 3.73
CA GLY A 119 21.81 9.60 4.42
C GLY A 119 20.82 8.60 3.83
N ILE A 120 19.53 8.97 3.71
CA ILE A 120 18.49 8.06 3.20
C ILE A 120 18.72 7.77 1.72
N SER A 121 19.15 8.74 0.90
CA SER A 121 19.39 8.53 -0.53
C SER A 121 20.53 7.55 -0.83
N LEU A 122 21.38 7.23 0.14
CA LEU A 122 22.37 6.14 0.01
C LEU A 122 21.70 4.80 -0.30
N THR A 123 20.46 4.61 0.14
CA THR A 123 19.65 3.42 -0.22
C THR A 123 19.48 3.25 -1.72
N VAL A 124 19.42 4.33 -2.50
CA VAL A 124 19.32 4.30 -3.97
C VAL A 124 20.58 3.72 -4.59
N ALA A 125 21.77 4.13 -4.09
CA ALA A 125 23.04 3.58 -4.56
C ALA A 125 23.15 2.08 -4.30
N VAL A 126 22.69 1.63 -3.12
CA VAL A 126 22.65 0.19 -2.76
C VAL A 126 21.63 -0.55 -3.63
N CYS A 127 20.45 0.05 -3.89
CA CYS A 127 19.44 -0.55 -4.76
C CYS A 127 19.93 -0.80 -6.18
N GLY A 128 20.81 0.06 -6.74
CA GLY A 128 21.39 -0.16 -8.06
C GLY A 128 22.12 -1.50 -8.18
N ILE A 129 22.75 -1.93 -7.09
CA ILE A 129 23.44 -3.24 -7.01
C ILE A 129 22.43 -4.40 -6.91
N LYS A 130 21.24 -4.17 -6.34
CA LYS A 130 20.23 -5.20 -6.06
C LYS A 130 19.28 -5.46 -7.22
N THR A 131 18.90 -4.43 -7.99
CA THR A 131 17.78 -4.45 -8.95
C THR A 131 17.88 -5.62 -9.94
N ILE A 132 19.04 -5.85 -10.53
CA ILE A 132 19.22 -6.90 -11.53
C ILE A 132 19.25 -8.30 -10.90
N GLN A 133 19.76 -8.44 -9.67
CA GLN A 133 19.65 -9.68 -8.91
C GLN A 133 18.18 -10.05 -8.66
N GLN A 134 17.35 -9.04 -8.34
CA GLN A 134 15.91 -9.28 -8.18
C GLN A 134 15.25 -9.77 -9.47
N ALA A 135 15.59 -9.16 -10.62
CA ALA A 135 15.08 -9.60 -11.92
C ALA A 135 15.47 -11.03 -12.23
N HIS A 136 16.75 -11.40 -11.99
CA HIS A 136 17.25 -12.76 -12.17
C HIS A 136 16.54 -13.78 -11.27
N VAL A 137 16.37 -13.47 -9.98
CA VAL A 137 15.67 -14.34 -9.02
C VAL A 137 14.21 -14.50 -9.39
N THR A 138 13.53 -13.42 -9.79
CA THR A 138 12.13 -13.43 -10.24
C THR A 138 11.94 -14.28 -11.48
N ARG A 139 12.79 -14.12 -12.49
CA ARG A 139 12.73 -14.90 -13.74
C ARG A 139 12.92 -16.39 -13.50
N ASN A 140 13.80 -16.76 -12.56
CA ASN A 140 14.06 -18.15 -12.17
C ASN A 140 13.09 -18.68 -11.10
N MET A 141 12.06 -17.91 -10.72
CA MET A 141 11.02 -18.28 -9.73
C MET A 141 11.58 -18.72 -8.37
N LYS A 142 12.79 -18.26 -7.99
CA LYS A 142 13.45 -18.60 -6.71
C LYS A 142 13.00 -17.64 -5.59
N PHE A 143 11.72 -17.51 -5.38
CA PHE A 143 11.12 -16.53 -4.44
C PHE A 143 11.52 -16.72 -2.98
N GLN A 144 11.95 -17.91 -2.59
CA GLN A 144 12.52 -18.17 -1.26
C GLN A 144 13.71 -17.27 -0.92
N TYR A 145 14.50 -16.83 -1.93
CA TYR A 145 15.64 -15.97 -1.70
C TYR A 145 15.21 -14.56 -1.25
N PHE A 146 14.06 -14.08 -1.74
CA PHE A 146 13.47 -12.82 -1.28
C PHE A 146 13.04 -12.91 0.17
N PHE A 147 12.43 -14.04 0.58
CA PHE A 147 12.06 -14.23 1.97
C PHE A 147 13.28 -14.15 2.90
N TYR A 148 14.33 -14.91 2.62
CA TYR A 148 15.52 -14.94 3.47
C TYR A 148 16.25 -13.59 3.49
N SER A 149 16.37 -12.92 2.36
CA SER A 149 17.07 -11.64 2.28
C SER A 149 16.30 -10.52 2.96
N ALA A 150 15.01 -10.39 2.70
CA ALA A 150 14.15 -9.37 3.31
C ALA A 150 13.99 -9.60 4.82
N PHE A 151 13.86 -10.85 5.27
CA PHE A 151 13.76 -11.20 6.69
C PHE A 151 15.05 -10.88 7.45
N ALA A 152 16.21 -11.21 6.88
CA ALA A 152 17.51 -10.84 7.47
C ALA A 152 17.68 -9.32 7.53
N GLY A 153 17.31 -8.60 6.45
CA GLY A 153 17.31 -7.14 6.42
C GLY A 153 16.41 -6.54 7.50
N ALA A 154 15.21 -7.06 7.66
CA ALA A 154 14.26 -6.60 8.67
C ALA A 154 14.77 -6.80 10.10
N ILE A 155 15.35 -7.97 10.41
CA ILE A 155 15.89 -8.24 11.76
C ILE A 155 17.06 -7.31 12.08
N VAL A 156 18.06 -7.24 11.21
CA VAL A 156 19.27 -6.42 11.47
C VAL A 156 18.90 -4.95 11.55
N SER A 157 18.06 -4.44 10.66
CA SER A 157 17.61 -3.05 10.70
C SER A 157 16.79 -2.72 11.95
N THR A 158 16.02 -3.70 12.44
CA THR A 158 15.28 -3.57 13.70
C THR A 158 16.23 -3.37 14.88
N VAL A 159 17.23 -4.23 15.01
CA VAL A 159 18.22 -4.15 16.11
C VAL A 159 18.98 -2.83 16.07
N LEU A 160 19.46 -2.43 14.89
CA LEU A 160 20.20 -1.17 14.73
C LEU A 160 19.31 0.06 14.94
N GLY A 161 18.11 0.07 14.35
CA GLY A 161 17.17 1.19 14.49
C GLY A 161 16.70 1.39 15.93
N LEU A 162 16.26 0.32 16.59
CA LEU A 162 15.86 0.39 18.02
C LEU A 162 17.04 0.74 18.93
N GLY A 163 18.21 0.13 18.70
CA GLY A 163 19.42 0.44 19.47
C GLY A 163 19.76 1.94 19.42
N LEU A 164 19.80 2.53 18.22
CA LEU A 164 20.07 3.95 18.06
C LEU A 164 18.95 4.85 18.60
N ALA A 165 17.70 4.42 18.49
CA ALA A 165 16.56 5.16 19.07
C ALA A 165 16.66 5.23 20.60
N TYR A 166 16.98 4.11 21.27
CA TYR A 166 17.21 4.08 22.72
C TYR A 166 18.44 4.86 23.16
N MET A 167 19.46 4.96 22.31
CA MET A 167 20.64 5.79 22.55
C MET A 167 20.38 7.29 22.34
N GLY A 168 19.19 7.70 21.91
CA GLY A 168 18.81 9.11 21.73
C GLY A 168 19.27 9.74 20.41
N PHE A 169 19.62 8.96 19.39
CA PHE A 169 20.02 9.51 18.07
C PHE A 169 18.87 10.08 17.23
N GLY A 170 17.62 10.11 17.73
CA GLY A 170 16.48 10.72 17.07
C GLY A 170 16.27 10.22 15.63
N VAL A 171 16.13 11.13 14.68
CA VAL A 171 15.89 10.84 13.26
C VAL A 171 16.93 9.88 12.65
N TRP A 172 18.15 9.86 13.14
CA TRP A 172 19.21 8.97 12.63
C TRP A 172 18.91 7.49 12.86
N ALA A 173 18.12 7.16 13.87
CA ALA A 173 17.65 5.79 14.07
C ALA A 173 16.84 5.29 12.85
N LEU A 174 15.95 6.13 12.29
CA LEU A 174 15.18 5.82 11.09
C LEU A 174 16.05 5.78 9.83
N VAL A 175 17.02 6.70 9.71
CA VAL A 175 17.96 6.71 8.59
C VAL A 175 18.78 5.42 8.55
N VAL A 176 19.41 5.06 9.68
CA VAL A 176 20.24 3.84 9.77
C VAL A 176 19.37 2.59 9.59
N GLN A 177 18.14 2.57 10.12
CA GLN A 177 17.20 1.48 9.92
C GLN A 177 16.93 1.25 8.43
N GLN A 178 16.63 2.29 7.65
CA GLN A 178 16.35 2.14 6.22
C GLN A 178 17.59 1.72 5.43
N VAL A 179 18.73 2.35 5.69
CA VAL A 179 20.00 2.04 4.98
C VAL A 179 20.45 0.62 5.32
N SER A 180 20.43 0.22 6.58
CA SER A 180 20.84 -1.14 6.98
C SER A 180 19.90 -2.20 6.45
N ASN A 181 18.58 -1.95 6.42
CA ASN A 181 17.60 -2.86 5.84
C ASN A 181 17.96 -3.21 4.40
N ILE A 182 18.07 -2.19 3.53
CA ILE A 182 18.35 -2.41 2.10
C ILE A 182 19.75 -3.00 1.88
N THR A 183 20.73 -2.60 2.70
CA THR A 183 22.11 -3.08 2.59
C THR A 183 22.20 -4.57 2.93
N VAL A 184 21.63 -4.99 4.06
CA VAL A 184 21.64 -6.41 4.49
C VAL A 184 20.81 -7.26 3.52
N ASP A 185 19.63 -6.80 3.11
CA ASP A 185 18.81 -7.46 2.12
C ASP A 185 19.59 -7.67 0.80
N THR A 186 20.31 -6.63 0.32
CA THR A 186 21.15 -6.74 -0.87
C THR A 186 22.28 -7.76 -0.68
N LEU A 187 23.01 -7.70 0.42
CA LEU A 187 24.15 -8.60 0.68
C LEU A 187 23.70 -10.08 0.78
N VAL A 188 22.58 -10.33 1.48
CA VAL A 188 22.04 -11.69 1.60
C VAL A 188 21.52 -12.19 0.26
N LEU A 189 20.80 -11.35 -0.50
CA LEU A 189 20.33 -11.72 -1.84
C LEU A 189 21.50 -12.06 -2.79
N TRP A 190 22.58 -11.27 -2.73
CA TRP A 190 23.80 -11.55 -3.48
C TRP A 190 24.46 -12.85 -3.07
N LYS A 191 24.47 -13.20 -1.78
CA LYS A 191 25.02 -14.45 -1.29
C LYS A 191 24.20 -15.68 -1.75
N LEU A 192 22.88 -15.53 -1.78
CA LEU A 192 21.96 -16.61 -2.16
C LEU A 192 21.85 -16.81 -3.68
N SER A 193 21.89 -15.71 -4.44
CA SER A 193 21.87 -15.76 -5.89
C SER A 193 23.20 -16.26 -6.45
N SER A 194 23.14 -17.19 -7.40
CA SER A 194 24.34 -17.73 -8.06
C SER A 194 24.85 -16.86 -9.20
N TRP A 195 24.02 -15.95 -9.73
CA TRP A 195 24.39 -15.11 -10.85
C TRP A 195 25.39 -14.01 -10.42
N ARG A 196 26.40 -13.80 -11.27
CA ARG A 196 27.38 -12.70 -11.12
C ARG A 196 27.56 -11.99 -12.45
N PRO A 197 27.71 -10.64 -12.44
CA PRO A 197 27.93 -9.89 -13.67
C PRO A 197 29.29 -10.24 -14.28
N LYS A 198 29.32 -10.42 -15.59
CA LYS A 198 30.57 -10.46 -16.35
C LYS A 198 30.98 -9.05 -16.74
N MET A 199 32.27 -8.82 -16.90
CA MET A 199 32.80 -7.51 -17.31
C MET A 199 32.59 -7.28 -18.83
N GLU A 200 31.35 -7.42 -19.26
CA GLU A 200 30.91 -7.27 -20.65
C GLU A 200 29.75 -6.29 -20.69
N PHE A 201 29.76 -5.39 -21.67
CA PHE A 201 28.73 -4.38 -21.84
C PHE A 201 28.36 -4.21 -23.30
N SER A 202 27.06 -4.21 -23.62
CA SER A 202 26.54 -3.97 -24.94
C SER A 202 25.44 -2.90 -24.92
N TRP A 203 25.71 -1.77 -25.55
CA TRP A 203 24.72 -0.71 -25.69
C TRP A 203 23.49 -1.15 -26.50
N GLN A 204 23.67 -2.05 -27.47
CA GLN A 204 22.59 -2.55 -28.31
C GLN A 204 21.56 -3.37 -27.50
N HIS A 205 22.04 -4.25 -26.62
CA HIS A 205 21.21 -5.04 -25.73
C HIS A 205 20.48 -4.15 -24.73
N LEU A 206 21.18 -3.18 -24.11
CA LEU A 206 20.61 -2.22 -23.18
C LEU A 206 19.54 -1.34 -23.85
N LYS A 207 19.76 -0.85 -25.07
CA LYS A 207 18.80 -0.04 -25.83
C LYS A 207 17.50 -0.81 -26.09
N GLY A 208 17.60 -2.11 -26.34
CA GLY A 208 16.44 -3.00 -26.48
C GLY A 208 15.59 -3.04 -25.20
N LEU A 209 16.23 -3.20 -24.04
CA LEU A 209 15.55 -3.20 -22.72
C LEU A 209 14.93 -1.84 -22.41
N LEU A 210 15.67 -0.74 -22.65
CA LEU A 210 15.21 0.62 -22.40
C LEU A 210 14.03 1.01 -23.33
N SER A 211 14.00 0.53 -24.58
CA SER A 211 12.90 0.83 -25.52
C SER A 211 11.56 0.26 -25.06
N TYR A 212 11.57 -0.82 -24.30
CA TYR A 212 10.40 -1.35 -23.63
C TYR A 212 10.16 -0.65 -22.29
N GLY A 213 11.22 -0.47 -21.49
CA GLY A 213 11.18 0.03 -20.13
C GLY A 213 10.68 1.47 -19.99
N TRP A 214 10.99 2.38 -20.94
CA TRP A 214 10.64 3.79 -20.80
C TRP A 214 9.13 4.07 -20.67
N LYS A 215 8.29 3.22 -21.31
CA LYS A 215 6.83 3.33 -21.18
C LYS A 215 6.36 2.96 -19.78
N LEU A 216 6.97 1.93 -19.20
CA LEU A 216 6.72 1.51 -17.81
C LEU A 216 7.25 2.57 -16.85
N LEU A 217 8.43 3.13 -17.12
CA LEU A 217 8.99 4.23 -16.34
C LEU A 217 8.03 5.43 -16.30
N ALA A 218 7.53 5.89 -17.45
CA ALA A 218 6.62 7.02 -17.52
C ALA A 218 5.33 6.77 -16.72
N SER A 219 4.74 5.58 -16.83
CA SER A 219 3.55 5.19 -16.08
C SER A 219 3.82 5.13 -14.58
N SER A 220 4.91 4.47 -14.16
CA SER A 220 5.27 4.33 -12.75
C SER A 220 5.63 5.67 -12.12
N LEU A 221 6.33 6.53 -12.85
CA LEU A 221 6.70 7.87 -12.37
C LEU A 221 5.46 8.74 -12.16
N SER A 222 4.52 8.73 -13.09
CA SER A 222 3.23 9.41 -12.94
C SER A 222 2.49 8.92 -11.69
N SER A 223 2.40 7.61 -11.51
CA SER A 223 1.75 7.01 -10.33
C SER A 223 2.43 7.37 -9.02
N VAL A 224 3.76 7.33 -8.96
CA VAL A 224 4.52 7.68 -7.74
C VAL A 224 4.35 9.16 -7.40
N ILE A 225 4.44 10.06 -8.39
CA ILE A 225 4.22 11.50 -8.17
C ILE A 225 2.79 11.73 -7.67
N TYR A 226 1.78 11.15 -8.32
CA TYR A 226 0.38 11.30 -7.91
C TYR A 226 0.13 10.82 -6.48
N ASN A 227 0.61 9.63 -6.14
CA ASN A 227 0.40 9.03 -4.80
C ASN A 227 1.09 9.82 -3.69
N ASN A 228 2.21 10.48 -3.99
CA ASN A 228 2.98 11.24 -3.00
C ASN A 228 2.70 12.76 -3.04
N LEU A 229 1.84 13.24 -3.95
CA LEU A 229 1.59 14.68 -4.15
C LEU A 229 1.10 15.36 -2.87
N ARG A 230 0.22 14.69 -2.12
CA ARG A 230 -0.29 15.23 -0.84
C ARG A 230 0.84 15.39 0.18
N SER A 231 1.69 14.39 0.32
CA SER A 231 2.84 14.44 1.25
C SER A 231 3.82 15.55 0.89
N LEU A 232 4.08 15.79 -0.41
CA LEU A 232 4.94 16.88 -0.88
C LEU A 232 4.33 18.26 -0.53
N ILE A 233 3.04 18.42 -0.73
CA ILE A 233 2.33 19.67 -0.44
C ILE A 233 2.24 19.91 1.07
N ILE A 234 1.86 18.91 1.86
CA ILE A 234 1.79 19.03 3.32
C ILE A 234 3.17 19.37 3.88
N GLY A 235 4.23 18.67 3.46
CA GLY A 235 5.60 18.93 3.90
C GLY A 235 6.10 20.34 3.53
N LYS A 236 5.58 20.96 2.44
CA LYS A 236 5.93 22.34 2.07
C LYS A 236 5.15 23.40 2.81
N MET A 237 3.85 23.18 3.03
CA MET A 237 2.92 24.21 3.51
C MET A 237 2.73 24.16 5.03
N TYR A 238 3.00 23.01 5.66
CA TYR A 238 2.75 22.73 7.07
C TYR A 238 3.99 22.18 7.76
N THR A 239 3.89 21.71 8.98
CA THR A 239 5.04 21.20 9.74
C THR A 239 5.34 19.74 9.41
N SER A 240 6.58 19.30 9.68
CA SER A 240 6.95 17.88 9.55
C SER A 240 6.10 16.98 10.47
N ALA A 241 5.74 17.47 11.65
CA ALA A 241 4.86 16.76 12.58
C ALA A 241 3.45 16.54 11.99
N ASP A 242 2.88 17.57 11.32
CA ASP A 242 1.58 17.44 10.65
C ASP A 242 1.62 16.38 9.54
N LEU A 243 2.70 16.36 8.77
CA LEU A 243 2.92 15.32 7.76
C LEU A 243 3.01 13.93 8.40
N ALA A 244 3.68 13.81 9.55
CA ALA A 244 3.76 12.55 10.28
C ALA A 244 2.39 12.09 10.77
N TYR A 245 1.57 12.98 11.35
CA TYR A 245 0.22 12.65 11.80
C TYR A 245 -0.68 12.21 10.65
N TYR A 246 -0.63 12.94 9.52
CA TYR A 246 -1.35 12.58 8.30
C TYR A 246 -0.94 11.19 7.80
N ASN A 247 0.37 10.95 7.59
CA ASN A 247 0.87 9.69 7.09
C ASN A 247 0.65 8.52 8.05
N GLN A 248 0.72 8.75 9.37
CA GLN A 248 0.47 7.68 10.35
C GLN A 248 -1.00 7.27 10.36
N GLY A 249 -1.92 8.24 10.28
CA GLY A 249 -3.34 7.96 10.12
C GLY A 249 -3.65 7.19 8.83
N ASP A 250 -3.01 7.57 7.71
CA ASP A 250 -3.15 6.90 6.43
C ASP A 250 -2.59 5.47 6.46
N ASN A 251 -1.36 5.29 6.91
CA ASN A 251 -0.69 3.99 6.91
C ASN A 251 -1.43 2.93 7.74
N LEU A 252 -1.97 3.30 8.90
CA LEU A 252 -2.73 2.36 9.74
C LEU A 252 -3.99 1.86 9.04
N THR A 253 -4.68 2.73 8.31
CA THR A 253 -5.92 2.40 7.60
C THR A 253 -5.67 1.78 6.24
N TYR A 254 -4.70 2.29 5.48
CA TYR A 254 -4.30 1.78 4.17
C TYR A 254 -3.92 0.30 4.19
N ASN A 255 -3.10 -0.12 5.16
CA ASN A 255 -2.65 -1.51 5.26
C ASN A 255 -3.82 -2.49 5.46
N ILE A 256 -4.84 -2.10 6.21
CA ILE A 256 -6.05 -2.91 6.41
C ILE A 256 -6.86 -2.97 5.10
N ALA A 257 -7.15 -1.80 4.51
CA ALA A 257 -7.96 -1.71 3.31
C ALA A 257 -7.32 -2.43 2.11
N SER A 258 -6.02 -2.20 1.88
CA SER A 258 -5.28 -2.80 0.76
C SER A 258 -5.20 -4.32 0.84
N SER A 259 -5.12 -4.88 2.04
CA SER A 259 -5.10 -6.35 2.23
C SER A 259 -6.41 -7.00 1.78
N VAL A 260 -7.54 -6.37 2.06
CA VAL A 260 -8.86 -6.83 1.61
C VAL A 260 -8.99 -6.63 0.10
N ASP A 261 -8.66 -5.45 -0.39
CA ASP A 261 -8.81 -5.06 -1.80
C ASP A 261 -8.00 -5.95 -2.74
N THR A 262 -6.72 -6.15 -2.48
CA THR A 262 -5.85 -7.02 -3.31
C THR A 262 -6.27 -8.48 -3.30
N SER A 263 -6.81 -8.97 -2.18
CA SER A 263 -7.33 -10.34 -2.09
C SER A 263 -8.52 -10.53 -3.02
N ILE A 264 -9.38 -9.54 -3.10
CA ILE A 264 -10.58 -9.55 -3.93
C ILE A 264 -10.23 -9.38 -5.41
N GLU A 265 -9.40 -8.40 -5.74
CA GLU A 265 -8.99 -8.12 -7.13
C GLU A 265 -8.36 -9.36 -7.78
N SER A 266 -7.53 -10.09 -7.03
CA SER A 266 -6.85 -11.28 -7.53
C SER A 266 -7.78 -12.42 -7.97
N VAL A 267 -8.99 -12.50 -7.40
CA VAL A 267 -10.00 -13.52 -7.71
C VAL A 267 -11.06 -12.98 -8.66
N LEU A 268 -11.51 -11.76 -8.41
CA LEU A 268 -12.66 -11.17 -9.10
C LEU A 268 -12.39 -10.94 -10.59
N PHE A 269 -11.25 -10.35 -10.93
CA PHE A 269 -10.94 -9.98 -12.30
C PHE A 269 -10.86 -11.17 -13.27
N PRO A 270 -10.14 -12.29 -12.96
CA PRO A 270 -10.11 -13.46 -13.84
C PRO A 270 -11.49 -14.10 -14.05
N VAL A 271 -12.29 -14.18 -12.97
CA VAL A 271 -13.65 -14.76 -13.06
C VAL A 271 -14.57 -13.87 -13.88
N MET A 272 -14.56 -12.56 -13.66
CA MET A 272 -15.37 -11.63 -14.46
C MET A 272 -14.95 -11.63 -15.93
N SER A 273 -13.65 -11.74 -16.21
CA SER A 273 -13.14 -11.81 -17.60
C SER A 273 -13.59 -13.07 -18.33
N SER A 274 -13.77 -14.19 -17.61
CA SER A 274 -14.31 -15.43 -18.22
C SER A 274 -15.80 -15.32 -18.54
N LEU A 275 -16.51 -14.33 -18.01
CA LEU A 275 -17.94 -14.08 -18.19
C LEU A 275 -18.24 -12.82 -19.00
N GLN A 276 -17.23 -12.27 -19.71
CA GLN A 276 -17.29 -10.97 -20.37
C GLN A 276 -18.44 -10.80 -21.37
N ASP A 277 -18.88 -11.89 -21.99
CA ASP A 277 -19.95 -11.90 -22.99
C ASP A 277 -21.36 -11.86 -22.38
N ASP A 278 -21.49 -12.20 -21.09
CA ASP A 278 -22.76 -12.17 -20.35
C ASP A 278 -22.78 -11.00 -19.34
N ARG A 279 -23.31 -9.87 -19.80
CA ARG A 279 -23.40 -8.65 -18.96
C ARG A 279 -24.24 -8.84 -17.69
N ALA A 280 -25.22 -9.73 -17.70
CA ALA A 280 -26.05 -10.00 -16.53
C ALA A 280 -25.24 -10.75 -15.46
N GLN A 281 -24.42 -11.71 -15.85
CA GLN A 281 -23.51 -12.40 -14.94
C GLN A 281 -22.42 -11.45 -14.41
N VAL A 282 -21.81 -10.61 -15.26
CA VAL A 282 -20.85 -9.58 -14.81
C VAL A 282 -21.52 -8.63 -13.81
N LYS A 283 -22.76 -8.17 -14.04
CA LYS A 283 -23.53 -7.37 -13.07
C LYS A 283 -23.69 -8.09 -11.74
N ASN A 284 -24.14 -9.34 -11.76
CA ASN A 284 -24.36 -10.11 -10.55
C ASN A 284 -23.08 -10.35 -9.75
N MET A 285 -21.97 -10.61 -10.44
CA MET A 285 -20.66 -10.75 -9.81
C MET A 285 -20.17 -9.43 -9.20
N THR A 286 -20.29 -8.32 -9.92
CA THR A 286 -19.94 -6.99 -9.40
C THR A 286 -20.77 -6.67 -8.15
N ARG A 287 -22.09 -6.91 -8.21
CA ARG A 287 -23.00 -6.71 -7.09
C ARG A 287 -22.65 -7.56 -5.87
N GLY A 288 -22.43 -8.87 -6.09
CA GLY A 288 -22.02 -9.80 -5.04
C GLY A 288 -20.69 -9.41 -4.40
N SER A 289 -19.71 -9.00 -5.23
CA SER A 289 -18.42 -8.52 -4.75
C SER A 289 -18.56 -7.25 -3.90
N ILE A 290 -19.28 -6.24 -4.37
CA ILE A 290 -19.50 -4.99 -3.62
C ILE A 290 -20.16 -5.28 -2.28
N LYS A 291 -21.23 -6.11 -2.24
CA LYS A 291 -21.89 -6.51 -0.99
C LYS A 291 -20.93 -7.21 -0.04
N THR A 292 -20.21 -8.22 -0.52
CA THR A 292 -19.32 -9.04 0.31
C THR A 292 -18.15 -8.23 0.84
N CYS A 293 -17.53 -7.39 -0.01
CA CYS A 293 -16.41 -6.56 0.39
C CYS A 293 -16.80 -5.51 1.41
N THR A 294 -17.94 -4.84 1.18
CA THR A 294 -18.47 -3.85 2.13
C THR A 294 -18.83 -4.51 3.45
N TYR A 295 -19.40 -5.74 3.43
CA TYR A 295 -19.74 -6.49 4.63
C TYR A 295 -18.50 -6.79 5.51
N ILE A 296 -17.34 -7.00 4.90
CA ILE A 296 -16.09 -7.25 5.61
C ILE A 296 -15.41 -5.95 6.04
N ILE A 297 -15.28 -4.97 5.11
CA ILE A 297 -14.46 -3.78 5.35
C ILE A 297 -15.17 -2.75 6.24
N ALA A 298 -16.50 -2.60 6.11
CA ALA A 298 -17.22 -1.59 6.86
C ALA A 298 -17.13 -1.77 8.38
N PRO A 299 -17.38 -2.95 8.98
CA PRO A 299 -17.24 -3.13 10.42
C PRO A 299 -15.80 -2.95 10.89
N VAL A 300 -14.80 -3.37 10.11
CA VAL A 300 -13.38 -3.21 10.46
C VAL A 300 -13.00 -1.74 10.48
N MET A 301 -13.36 -0.98 9.44
CA MET A 301 -13.04 0.45 9.36
C MET A 301 -13.82 1.27 10.39
N MET A 302 -15.11 0.99 10.58
CA MET A 302 -15.89 1.65 11.62
C MET A 302 -15.37 1.34 13.02
N SER A 303 -15.05 0.08 13.31
CA SER A 303 -14.44 -0.29 14.58
C SER A 303 -13.11 0.46 14.80
N THR A 304 -12.26 0.51 13.80
CA THR A 304 -10.98 1.25 13.87
C THR A 304 -11.22 2.75 14.09
N ALA A 305 -12.21 3.36 13.41
CA ALA A 305 -12.53 4.78 13.57
C ALA A 305 -13.04 5.12 14.96
N PHE A 306 -13.91 4.28 15.54
CA PHE A 306 -14.50 4.53 16.86
C PHE A 306 -13.58 4.11 18.02
N CYS A 307 -12.67 3.15 17.81
CA CYS A 307 -11.61 2.80 18.75
C CYS A 307 -10.34 3.66 18.57
N ALA A 308 -10.32 4.61 17.65
CA ALA A 308 -9.09 5.29 17.21
C ALA A 308 -8.30 5.90 18.36
N GLU A 309 -8.94 6.58 19.30
CA GLU A 309 -8.26 7.26 20.41
C GLU A 309 -7.60 6.28 21.40
N PRO A 310 -8.32 5.32 22.03
CA PRO A 310 -7.67 4.36 22.91
C PRO A 310 -6.67 3.47 22.15
N LEU A 311 -6.92 3.17 20.86
CA LEU A 311 -6.00 2.41 20.03
C LEU A 311 -4.68 3.16 19.81
N VAL A 312 -4.72 4.45 19.48
CA VAL A 312 -3.52 5.28 19.28
C VAL A 312 -2.76 5.44 20.61
N ARG A 313 -3.44 5.69 21.73
CA ARG A 313 -2.78 5.75 23.04
C ARG A 313 -2.08 4.44 23.38
N LEU A 314 -2.76 3.31 23.18
CA LEU A 314 -2.22 1.99 23.47
C LEU A 314 -1.04 1.63 22.57
N ILE A 315 -1.12 1.88 21.28
CA ILE A 315 -0.11 1.46 20.30
C ILE A 315 1.01 2.48 20.18
N LEU A 316 0.69 3.78 19.99
CA LEU A 316 1.64 4.82 19.62
C LEU A 316 2.00 5.79 20.76
N THR A 317 1.20 5.91 21.81
CA THR A 317 1.28 6.88 22.91
C THR A 317 0.58 8.22 22.65
N GLU A 318 0.44 9.03 23.70
CA GLU A 318 -0.32 10.30 23.67
C GLU A 318 0.19 11.35 22.66
N LYS A 319 1.51 11.37 22.37
CA LYS A 319 2.09 12.31 21.42
C LYS A 319 1.56 12.15 19.98
N TRP A 320 0.92 11.00 19.69
CA TRP A 320 0.33 10.71 18.39
C TRP A 320 -1.18 10.96 18.32
N LEU A 321 -1.81 11.44 19.39
CA LEU A 321 -3.25 11.72 19.41
C LEU A 321 -3.74 12.63 18.27
N PRO A 322 -2.97 13.64 17.79
CA PRO A 322 -3.40 14.42 16.63
C PRO A 322 -3.65 13.58 15.36
N CYS A 323 -3.05 12.37 15.23
CA CYS A 323 -3.31 11.51 14.07
C CYS A 323 -4.71 10.85 14.10
N VAL A 324 -5.41 10.86 15.24
CA VAL A 324 -6.73 10.23 15.41
C VAL A 324 -7.76 10.80 14.44
N LEU A 325 -7.74 12.13 14.22
CA LEU A 325 -8.64 12.75 13.26
C LEU A 325 -8.40 12.21 11.85
N PHE A 326 -7.15 12.16 11.41
CA PHE A 326 -6.78 11.63 10.09
C PHE A 326 -7.16 10.15 9.96
N LEU A 327 -6.88 9.34 10.99
CA LEU A 327 -7.25 7.94 11.03
C LEU A 327 -8.77 7.75 10.87
N ARG A 328 -9.59 8.54 11.57
CA ARG A 328 -11.06 8.49 11.44
C ARG A 328 -11.53 8.84 10.03
N VAL A 329 -10.99 9.93 9.47
CA VAL A 329 -11.34 10.38 8.11
C VAL A 329 -10.94 9.34 7.05
N PHE A 330 -9.76 8.75 7.17
CA PHE A 330 -9.30 7.72 6.25
C PHE A 330 -10.08 6.41 6.38
N CYS A 331 -10.46 6.00 7.59
CA CYS A 331 -11.36 4.87 7.77
C CYS A 331 -12.65 5.04 6.97
N LEU A 332 -13.29 6.22 7.04
CA LEU A 332 -14.50 6.51 6.27
C LEU A 332 -14.24 6.49 4.75
N GLY A 333 -13.10 7.02 4.31
CA GLY A 333 -12.73 7.05 2.89
C GLY A 333 -12.45 5.66 2.33
N TYR A 334 -11.73 4.82 3.07
CA TYR A 334 -11.33 3.49 2.61
C TYR A 334 -12.46 2.46 2.61
N VAL A 335 -13.59 2.71 3.26
CA VAL A 335 -14.80 1.90 3.05
C VAL A 335 -15.25 1.90 1.58
N CYS A 336 -15.03 3.00 0.85
CA CYS A 336 -15.39 3.10 -0.57
C CYS A 336 -14.42 2.34 -1.50
N TRP A 337 -13.21 2.03 -1.08
CA TRP A 337 -12.16 1.50 -1.96
C TRP A 337 -12.52 0.17 -2.64
N PRO A 338 -12.96 -0.89 -1.95
CA PRO A 338 -13.35 -2.13 -2.63
C PRO A 338 -14.50 -1.95 -3.62
N ILE A 339 -15.37 -0.96 -3.39
CA ILE A 339 -16.48 -0.62 -4.29
C ILE A 339 -15.93 -0.03 -5.59
N ILE A 340 -14.97 0.89 -5.48
CA ILE A 340 -14.26 1.51 -6.62
C ILE A 340 -13.54 0.42 -7.42
N THR A 341 -12.78 -0.46 -6.74
CA THR A 341 -12.05 -1.56 -7.39
C THR A 341 -12.99 -2.53 -8.12
N ALA A 342 -14.12 -2.92 -7.52
CA ALA A 342 -15.10 -3.80 -8.17
C ALA A 342 -15.72 -3.15 -9.41
N ASN A 343 -16.04 -1.85 -9.34
CA ASN A 343 -16.57 -1.09 -10.47
C ASN A 343 -15.56 -0.99 -11.63
N LEU A 344 -14.29 -0.72 -11.34
CA LEU A 344 -13.24 -0.63 -12.35
C LEU A 344 -12.91 -2.00 -12.96
N ASN A 345 -12.95 -3.07 -12.17
CA ASN A 345 -12.75 -4.43 -12.68
C ASN A 345 -13.87 -4.87 -13.62
N ALA A 346 -15.11 -4.46 -13.40
CA ALA A 346 -16.21 -4.70 -14.33
C ALA A 346 -15.94 -4.05 -15.71
N ALA A 347 -15.45 -2.81 -15.72
CA ALA A 347 -15.10 -2.12 -16.96
C ALA A 347 -13.93 -2.81 -17.70
N LYS A 348 -12.90 -3.25 -16.98
CA LYS A 348 -11.77 -4.03 -17.52
C LYS A 348 -12.25 -5.36 -18.10
N ALA A 349 -13.10 -6.09 -17.38
CA ALA A 349 -13.59 -7.41 -17.76
C ALA A 349 -14.45 -7.38 -19.04
N VAL A 350 -15.27 -6.34 -19.23
CA VAL A 350 -16.07 -6.13 -20.45
C VAL A 350 -15.21 -5.65 -21.65
N GLY A 351 -13.88 -5.53 -21.48
CA GLY A 351 -12.95 -5.13 -22.55
C GLY A 351 -12.94 -3.63 -22.85
N ARG A 352 -13.56 -2.78 -22.03
CA ARG A 352 -13.65 -1.33 -22.23
C ARG A 352 -12.54 -0.57 -21.50
N SER A 353 -11.30 -0.91 -21.86
CA SER A 353 -10.10 -0.23 -21.33
C SER A 353 -10.06 1.28 -21.62
N ASP A 354 -10.72 1.74 -22.71
CA ASP A 354 -10.90 3.15 -23.04
C ASP A 354 -11.70 3.90 -21.96
N LEU A 355 -12.77 3.28 -21.45
CA LEU A 355 -13.61 3.86 -20.40
C LEU A 355 -12.92 3.77 -19.05
N TYR A 356 -12.23 2.67 -18.78
CA TYR A 356 -11.37 2.55 -17.59
C TYR A 356 -10.38 3.71 -17.48
N LEU A 357 -9.61 3.96 -18.56
CA LEU A 357 -8.64 5.05 -18.60
C LEU A 357 -9.29 6.42 -18.41
N LYS A 358 -10.44 6.66 -19.04
CA LYS A 358 -11.18 7.92 -18.86
C LYS A 358 -11.62 8.14 -17.43
N CYS A 359 -12.15 7.10 -16.75
CA CYS A 359 -12.53 7.20 -15.35
C CYS A 359 -11.32 7.45 -14.46
N GLN A 360 -10.23 6.74 -14.68
CA GLN A 360 -9.01 6.96 -13.90
C GLN A 360 -8.51 8.41 -14.03
N LEU A 361 -8.43 8.95 -15.24
CA LEU A 361 -8.01 10.34 -15.46
C LEU A 361 -8.98 11.35 -14.83
N LEU A 362 -10.29 11.08 -14.87
CA LEU A 362 -11.28 11.93 -14.21
C LEU A 362 -11.12 11.88 -12.68
N ASN A 363 -10.92 10.71 -12.12
CA ASN A 363 -10.70 10.52 -10.68
C ASN A 363 -9.43 11.23 -10.20
N GLU A 364 -8.34 11.11 -10.95
CA GLU A 364 -7.09 11.84 -10.68
C GLU A 364 -7.30 13.37 -10.80
N GLY A 365 -8.05 13.82 -11.81
CA GLY A 365 -8.41 15.22 -11.98
C GLY A 365 -9.22 15.78 -10.81
N VAL A 366 -10.24 15.06 -10.35
CA VAL A 366 -11.04 15.44 -9.16
C VAL A 366 -10.16 15.53 -7.93
N CYS A 367 -9.26 14.55 -7.73
CA CYS A 367 -8.32 14.55 -6.63
C CYS A 367 -7.41 15.79 -6.64
N ILE A 368 -6.83 16.13 -7.79
CA ILE A 368 -5.95 17.30 -7.93
C ILE A 368 -6.74 18.59 -7.69
N LEU A 369 -7.94 18.71 -8.25
CA LEU A 369 -8.79 19.90 -8.03
C LEU A 369 -9.15 20.11 -6.55
N LEU A 370 -9.56 19.05 -5.86
CA LEU A 370 -9.87 19.12 -4.43
C LEU A 370 -8.62 19.41 -3.59
N LEU A 371 -7.47 18.84 -3.96
CA LEU A 371 -6.21 19.13 -3.31
C LEU A 371 -5.83 20.62 -3.48
N LEU A 372 -5.98 21.18 -4.70
CA LEU A 372 -5.75 22.58 -4.98
C LEU A 372 -6.75 23.52 -4.27
N ALA A 373 -7.95 23.05 -3.97
CA ALA A 373 -8.93 23.82 -3.21
C ALA A 373 -8.63 23.80 -1.70
N THR A 374 -8.02 22.73 -1.18
CA THR A 374 -7.87 22.50 0.27
C THR A 374 -6.47 22.77 0.82
N PHE A 375 -5.42 22.75 -0.02
CA PHE A 375 -4.03 22.78 0.43
C PHE A 375 -3.60 24.04 1.20
N ARG A 376 -4.35 25.16 1.07
CA ARG A 376 -4.11 26.41 1.80
C ARG A 376 -4.99 26.57 3.04
N VAL A 377 -5.94 25.67 3.25
CA VAL A 377 -6.91 25.79 4.35
C VAL A 377 -6.35 25.15 5.62
N SER A 378 -6.12 23.84 5.58
CA SER A 378 -5.49 23.07 6.67
C SER A 378 -5.16 21.66 6.21
N VAL A 379 -4.37 20.91 7.01
CA VAL A 379 -4.06 19.49 6.74
C VAL A 379 -5.31 18.64 6.87
N GLU A 380 -6.19 18.96 7.82
CA GLU A 380 -7.48 18.31 7.98
C GLU A 380 -8.37 18.50 6.75
N ALA A 381 -8.36 19.71 6.15
CA ALA A 381 -9.10 19.98 4.92
C ALA A 381 -8.59 19.12 3.75
N ILE A 382 -7.28 18.85 3.68
CA ILE A 382 -6.69 17.93 2.70
C ILE A 382 -7.22 16.50 2.93
N ALA A 383 -7.30 16.04 4.18
CA ALA A 383 -7.84 14.71 4.52
C ALA A 383 -9.34 14.61 4.17
N TYR A 384 -10.15 15.60 4.50
CA TYR A 384 -11.56 15.65 4.08
C TYR A 384 -11.70 15.73 2.56
N GLY A 385 -10.79 16.44 1.87
CA GLY A 385 -10.71 16.46 0.42
C GLY A 385 -10.51 15.06 -0.18
N MET A 386 -9.70 14.20 0.47
CA MET A 386 -9.55 12.81 0.07
C MET A 386 -10.85 12.01 0.26
N LEU A 387 -11.54 12.17 1.38
CA LEU A 387 -12.84 11.54 1.61
C LEU A 387 -13.85 11.92 0.52
N ILE A 388 -13.95 13.23 0.20
CA ILE A 388 -14.81 13.72 -0.87
C ILE A 388 -14.39 13.12 -2.23
N THR A 389 -13.08 13.05 -2.51
CA THR A 389 -12.56 12.41 -3.73
C THR A 389 -13.07 10.98 -3.84
N ASN A 390 -12.95 10.16 -2.79
CA ASN A 390 -13.39 8.76 -2.81
C ASN A 390 -14.90 8.63 -3.08
N VAL A 391 -15.71 9.48 -2.47
CA VAL A 391 -17.18 9.50 -2.72
C VAL A 391 -17.50 9.91 -4.15
N VAL A 392 -16.86 10.96 -4.67
CA VAL A 392 -17.07 11.41 -6.05
C VAL A 392 -16.62 10.36 -7.05
N THR A 393 -15.44 9.74 -6.83
CA THR A 393 -14.93 8.63 -7.64
C THR A 393 -15.92 7.47 -7.68
N GLN A 394 -16.47 7.07 -6.54
CA GLN A 394 -17.48 6.02 -6.47
C GLN A 394 -18.72 6.36 -7.30
N ILE A 395 -19.19 7.61 -7.27
CA ILE A 395 -20.32 8.06 -8.07
C ILE A 395 -20.00 7.98 -9.57
N LEU A 396 -18.82 8.45 -9.98
CA LEU A 396 -18.38 8.46 -11.39
C LEU A 396 -18.26 7.04 -11.94
N ASP A 397 -17.60 6.14 -11.19
CA ASP A 397 -17.39 4.76 -11.59
C ASP A 397 -18.72 3.97 -11.62
N ALA A 398 -19.63 4.24 -10.69
CA ALA A 398 -20.97 3.64 -10.71
C ALA A 398 -21.82 4.15 -11.89
N GLN A 399 -21.69 5.42 -12.30
CA GLN A 399 -22.37 5.94 -13.48
C GLN A 399 -21.86 5.27 -14.76
N LEU A 400 -20.55 4.98 -14.84
CA LEU A 400 -19.98 4.20 -15.92
C LEU A 400 -20.62 2.80 -15.97
N ASN A 401 -20.66 2.10 -14.85
CA ASN A 401 -21.25 0.75 -14.75
C ASN A 401 -22.75 0.72 -15.04
N LYS A 402 -23.48 1.79 -14.74
CA LYS A 402 -24.87 1.93 -15.19
C LYS A 402 -25.01 1.81 -16.70
N LYS A 403 -24.06 2.39 -17.46
CA LYS A 403 -24.06 2.31 -18.93
C LYS A 403 -23.56 0.97 -19.47
N LEU A 404 -22.61 0.33 -18.78
CA LEU A 404 -21.97 -0.91 -19.23
C LEU A 404 -22.76 -2.16 -18.91
N ILE A 405 -23.22 -2.29 -17.65
CA ILE A 405 -23.85 -3.50 -17.08
C ILE A 405 -25.20 -3.22 -16.41
N GLY A 406 -25.70 -1.97 -16.48
CA GLY A 406 -26.99 -1.61 -15.87
C GLY A 406 -26.97 -1.58 -14.33
N TYR A 407 -25.81 -1.34 -13.68
CA TYR A 407 -25.66 -1.30 -12.22
C TYR A 407 -25.20 0.09 -11.76
N GLY A 408 -26.16 0.96 -11.49
CA GLY A 408 -25.92 2.36 -11.17
C GLY A 408 -25.73 2.65 -9.68
N TYR A 409 -25.32 3.89 -9.36
CA TYR A 409 -25.01 4.34 -8.01
C TYR A 409 -26.11 4.11 -6.97
N LEU A 410 -27.39 4.45 -7.32
CA LEU A 410 -28.50 4.29 -6.39
C LEU A 410 -28.78 2.82 -6.05
N GLU A 411 -28.60 1.92 -7.04
CA GLU A 411 -28.76 0.48 -6.81
C GLU A 411 -27.61 -0.04 -5.92
N GLN A 412 -26.37 0.42 -6.18
CA GLN A 412 -25.21 0.10 -5.33
C GLN A 412 -25.42 0.59 -3.89
N MET A 413 -25.85 1.84 -3.72
CA MET A 413 -26.13 2.38 -2.38
C MET A 413 -27.21 1.59 -1.65
N ARG A 414 -28.31 1.23 -2.34
CA ARG A 414 -29.36 0.43 -1.74
C ARG A 414 -28.86 -0.94 -1.25
N ASP A 415 -27.92 -1.52 -1.99
CA ASP A 415 -27.36 -2.84 -1.65
C ASP A 415 -26.41 -2.79 -0.43
N ILE A 416 -25.67 -1.68 -0.22
CA ILE A 416 -24.67 -1.58 0.84
C ILE A 416 -25.12 -0.75 2.05
N LEU A 417 -26.14 0.10 1.91
CA LEU A 417 -26.60 1.00 2.96
C LEU A 417 -26.99 0.28 4.25
N PRO A 418 -27.72 -0.86 4.23
CA PRO A 418 -28.04 -1.59 5.45
C PRO A 418 -26.78 -2.02 6.21
N THR A 419 -25.77 -2.52 5.49
CA THR A 419 -24.48 -2.93 6.05
C THR A 419 -23.72 -1.73 6.66
N LEU A 420 -23.69 -0.58 5.96
CA LEU A 420 -23.03 0.63 6.44
C LEU A 420 -23.71 1.20 7.68
N LEU A 421 -25.04 1.25 7.69
CA LEU A 421 -25.81 1.72 8.86
C LEU A 421 -25.62 0.81 10.06
N LEU A 422 -25.62 -0.51 9.85
CA LEU A 422 -25.36 -1.48 10.91
C LEU A 422 -23.95 -1.34 11.47
N ALA A 423 -22.94 -1.21 10.61
CA ALA A 423 -21.56 -1.01 11.02
C ALA A 423 -21.36 0.33 11.76
N ALA A 424 -22.01 1.40 11.31
CA ALA A 424 -22.00 2.70 11.99
C ALA A 424 -22.69 2.64 13.34
N GLY A 425 -23.85 1.98 13.43
CA GLY A 425 -24.59 1.77 14.68
C GLY A 425 -23.78 0.95 15.70
N ALA A 426 -23.14 -0.14 15.26
CA ALA A 426 -22.24 -0.92 16.09
C ALA A 426 -21.06 -0.05 16.57
N GLY A 427 -20.47 0.76 15.69
CA GLY A 427 -19.40 1.70 16.03
C GLY A 427 -19.83 2.74 17.07
N LEU A 428 -21.04 3.30 16.96
CA LEU A 428 -21.58 4.23 17.97
C LEU A 428 -21.71 3.56 19.34
N CYS A 429 -22.18 2.32 19.38
CA CYS A 429 -22.25 1.56 20.63
C CYS A 429 -20.84 1.30 21.20
N MET A 430 -19.85 1.02 20.34
CA MET A 430 -18.43 0.91 20.77
C MET A 430 -17.94 2.23 21.38
N TYR A 431 -18.29 3.36 20.78
CA TYR A 431 -17.88 4.66 21.28
C TYR A 431 -18.40 4.94 22.70
N LEU A 432 -19.61 4.48 23.02
CA LEU A 432 -20.18 4.63 24.37
C LEU A 432 -19.35 3.93 25.47
N VAL A 433 -18.55 2.93 25.13
CA VAL A 433 -17.68 2.24 26.08
C VAL A 433 -16.58 3.18 26.64
N ILE A 434 -16.21 4.23 25.92
CA ILE A 434 -15.20 5.22 26.35
C ILE A 434 -15.64 5.91 27.64
N PHE A 435 -16.94 6.14 27.83
CA PHE A 435 -17.48 6.78 29.04
C PHE A 435 -17.36 5.92 30.31
N LEU A 436 -16.98 4.66 30.19
CA LEU A 436 -16.70 3.81 31.36
C LEU A 436 -15.32 4.09 32.00
N HIS A 437 -14.50 4.93 31.38
CA HIS A 437 -13.17 5.36 31.85
C HIS A 437 -12.27 4.18 32.26
N LEU A 438 -12.31 3.08 31.53
CA LEU A 438 -11.49 1.90 31.74
C LEU A 438 -10.06 2.11 31.18
N PRO A 439 -9.07 1.32 31.61
CA PRO A 439 -7.75 1.31 30.98
C PRO A 439 -7.86 1.05 29.47
N ASP A 440 -7.03 1.73 28.67
CA ASP A 440 -7.11 1.70 27.20
C ASP A 440 -7.19 0.28 26.61
N LEU A 441 -6.41 -0.67 27.15
CA LEU A 441 -6.44 -2.06 26.70
C LEU A 441 -7.81 -2.72 26.88
N LEU A 442 -8.41 -2.55 28.08
CA LEU A 442 -9.74 -3.09 28.36
C LEU A 442 -10.81 -2.40 27.53
N THR A 443 -10.69 -1.08 27.36
CA THR A 443 -11.58 -0.29 26.50
C THR A 443 -11.58 -0.84 25.07
N VAL A 444 -10.43 -1.05 24.46
CA VAL A 444 -10.32 -1.59 23.09
C VAL A 444 -10.89 -3.00 23.00
N ILE A 445 -10.58 -3.88 23.96
CA ILE A 445 -11.10 -5.27 23.96
C ILE A 445 -12.64 -5.26 24.06
N ILE A 446 -13.20 -4.50 25.00
CA ILE A 446 -14.65 -4.42 25.18
C ILE A 446 -15.32 -3.80 23.94
N GLN A 447 -14.74 -2.72 23.39
CA GLN A 447 -15.22 -2.10 22.16
C GLN A 447 -15.28 -3.11 21.01
N VAL A 448 -14.22 -3.86 20.78
CA VAL A 448 -14.18 -4.87 19.69
C VAL A 448 -15.22 -5.97 19.93
N VAL A 449 -15.33 -6.47 21.15
CA VAL A 449 -16.33 -7.53 21.48
C VAL A 449 -17.74 -7.03 21.32
N VAL A 450 -18.05 -5.83 21.82
CA VAL A 450 -19.36 -5.19 21.68
C VAL A 450 -19.68 -4.91 20.21
N GLY A 451 -18.73 -4.33 19.46
CA GLY A 451 -18.92 -4.01 18.06
C GLY A 451 -19.17 -5.25 17.20
N LEU A 452 -18.36 -6.29 17.35
CA LEU A 452 -18.54 -7.55 16.65
C LEU A 452 -19.85 -8.24 17.06
N GLY A 453 -20.18 -8.25 18.35
CA GLY A 453 -21.43 -8.81 18.86
C GLY A 453 -22.66 -8.14 18.25
N ILE A 454 -22.71 -6.79 18.25
CA ILE A 454 -23.82 -6.02 17.68
C ILE A 454 -23.87 -6.21 16.16
N TYR A 455 -22.71 -6.18 15.48
CA TYR A 455 -22.67 -6.35 14.03
C TYR A 455 -23.16 -7.72 13.59
N LEU A 456 -22.72 -8.81 14.22
CA LEU A 456 -23.12 -10.17 13.87
C LEU A 456 -24.58 -10.45 14.24
N THR A 457 -25.02 -10.02 15.43
CA THR A 457 -26.43 -10.19 15.85
C THR A 457 -27.38 -9.33 15.00
N GLY A 458 -26.99 -8.09 14.72
CA GLY A 458 -27.74 -7.21 13.84
C GLY A 458 -27.82 -7.74 12.40
N SER A 459 -26.71 -8.32 11.89
CA SER A 459 -26.72 -8.99 10.56
C SER A 459 -27.69 -10.17 10.50
N ALA A 460 -27.79 -10.94 11.59
CA ALA A 460 -28.73 -12.05 11.70
C ALA A 460 -30.22 -11.59 11.80
N ILE A 461 -30.45 -10.50 12.58
CA ILE A 461 -31.82 -9.94 12.75
C ILE A 461 -32.32 -9.26 11.46
N LEU A 462 -31.43 -8.57 10.76
CA LEU A 462 -31.74 -7.89 9.50
C LEU A 462 -31.72 -8.82 8.29
N GLU A 463 -31.47 -10.11 8.49
CA GLU A 463 -31.43 -11.14 7.43
C GLU A 463 -30.62 -10.69 6.21
N LEU A 464 -29.40 -10.16 6.47
CA LEU A 464 -28.56 -9.68 5.40
C LEU A 464 -28.11 -10.84 4.50
N ASP A 465 -28.43 -10.79 3.20
CA ASP A 465 -28.08 -11.82 2.21
C ASP A 465 -26.61 -12.27 2.31
N THR A 466 -25.72 -11.31 2.59
CA THR A 466 -24.29 -11.57 2.70
C THR A 466 -23.94 -12.38 3.95
N PHE A 467 -24.65 -12.16 5.08
CA PHE A 467 -24.47 -12.93 6.31
C PHE A 467 -24.92 -14.38 6.11
N GLU A 468 -26.07 -14.60 5.45
CA GLU A 468 -26.56 -15.94 5.12
C GLU A 468 -25.57 -16.67 4.19
N TYR A 469 -25.06 -16.00 3.17
CA TYR A 469 -24.04 -16.54 2.30
C TYR A 469 -22.77 -16.97 3.05
N PHE A 470 -22.29 -16.16 4.00
CA PHE A 470 -21.15 -16.52 4.85
C PHE A 470 -21.45 -17.73 5.73
N LYS A 471 -22.62 -17.79 6.32
CA LYS A 471 -23.04 -18.87 7.21
C LYS A 471 -23.21 -20.21 6.46
N ASP A 472 -23.87 -20.18 5.31
CA ASP A 472 -24.32 -21.39 4.61
C ASP A 472 -23.29 -21.91 3.59
N VAL A 473 -22.46 -21.05 3.02
CA VAL A 473 -21.51 -21.43 1.98
C VAL A 473 -20.07 -21.44 2.48
N LEU A 474 -19.62 -20.37 3.13
CA LEU A 474 -18.22 -20.22 3.49
C LEU A 474 -17.85 -20.96 4.78
N ALA A 475 -18.66 -20.88 5.83
CA ALA A 475 -18.35 -21.52 7.10
C ALA A 475 -18.23 -23.06 7.00
N PRO A 476 -19.13 -23.78 6.29
CA PRO A 476 -18.97 -25.23 6.06
C PRO A 476 -17.74 -25.57 5.23
N SER A 477 -17.46 -24.78 4.17
CA SER A 477 -16.33 -24.99 3.27
C SER A 477 -14.97 -24.82 3.98
N ILE A 478 -14.86 -23.83 4.87
CA ILE A 478 -13.66 -23.61 5.70
C ILE A 478 -13.49 -24.74 6.71
N ARG A 479 -14.57 -25.17 7.39
CA ARG A 479 -14.52 -26.31 8.31
C ARG A 479 -14.09 -27.61 7.64
N GLN A 480 -14.49 -27.82 6.39
CA GLN A 480 -14.13 -29.03 5.64
C GLN A 480 -12.65 -29.00 5.23
N LYS A 481 -12.09 -27.82 4.90
CA LYS A 481 -10.66 -27.65 4.57
C LYS A 481 -9.73 -27.73 5.79
N LEU A 482 -10.19 -27.28 6.97
CA LEU A 482 -9.42 -27.36 8.21
C LEU A 482 -9.39 -28.77 8.82
N LYS A 483 -10.27 -29.67 8.36
CA LYS A 483 -10.31 -31.08 8.78
C LYS A 483 -9.53 -32.01 7.85
N ARG A 484 -8.99 -31.52 6.76
CA ARG A 484 -8.07 -32.18 5.83
C ARG A 484 -6.64 -31.68 6.06
#